data_abf13369d7dd70867cfe33fa4c6bf608
#
_entry.id   abf13369d7dd70867cfe33fa4c6bf608
#
_cell.length_a   1.000
_cell.length_b   1.000
_cell.length_c   1.000
_cell.angle_alpha   90.00
_cell.angle_beta   90.00
_cell.angle_gamma   90.00
#
_symmetry.space_group_name_H-M   'P 1'
#
loop_
_entity.id
_entity.type
_entity.pdbx_description
1 polymer ?
#
loop_
_entity_poly.entity_id
_entity_poly.type
_entity_poly.pdbx_seq_one_letter_code
_entity_poly.pdbx_strand_id
1 'polypeptide(L)'
;MFYKFHRFPVLPLLILALTATGSNIDPLQAELDLAIRSNRKQIVLSQKEYRLTRPVVLSNLRDRVIDGNGARIVVTTSTPKRGVCAMIITSRTCGVTLRNFTIDYDPVPFTQGEVTAVKGRQIHFKLDRGYPQLEAGRIGGCHSHIFTAAGEWKKNQSDVYGYIESRGDGTGFVDSSAAPVNVQPGDRIAIDWRGRAGAQAIDMHGMTGDLRFENITIQASPGVAFRCYHGEGGDIFRNCRIERGPRLPGMERDRLLSTVADGIHFGYARRGITVENCDFGWMGDDALNLHGPLQVAGKITGEHTFHLLVPGKITASTIFSRLTPGSTLRMLDPNNYRIIGRYTYCSYRRLPGEEYPVEEAKKLLHRMNSQWSRGIHTLFEVTVKEKLDLPANFVFDIPSVNCRGYRIANNYFHDHRARGLRIMASDGIIENNRFERIKGAAITALAEYSRWGECGWIDNLTIRSNLIRSCGHSQSGPQAAANNYIPGAISVCVQLDDYSKAAAEHRNIVIENNRIEDVPFAAIFLLGVKSGRVTGNTMAGVWRAGYLPGRAKISGLRRQPIEILHSGRIEVHSNTVEAAGRE
;
A
#
# COMPACT_ATOMS: atom_id res chain seq x y z
N MET A 1 -18.98 -3.21 -11.08
CA MET A 1 -19.80 -2.26 -10.33
C MET A 1 -18.96 -1.06 -9.96
N PHE A 2 -19.36 0.12 -10.39
CA PHE A 2 -18.50 1.25 -10.71
C PHE A 2 -18.34 2.19 -9.51
N TYR A 3 -17.10 2.52 -9.13
CA TYR A 3 -16.79 3.64 -8.26
C TYR A 3 -16.68 4.93 -9.09
N LYS A 4 -17.55 5.90 -8.85
CA LYS A 4 -17.38 7.26 -9.35
C LYS A 4 -16.40 8.00 -8.44
N PHE A 5 -15.18 8.24 -8.90
CA PHE A 5 -14.32 9.25 -8.29
C PHE A 5 -14.84 10.63 -8.68
N HIS A 6 -15.18 11.44 -7.72
CA HIS A 6 -15.48 12.85 -7.95
C HIS A 6 -14.21 13.57 -8.41
N ARG A 7 -14.40 14.38 -9.44
CA ARG A 7 -13.39 15.24 -10.05
C ARG A 7 -12.90 16.24 -9.03
N PHE A 8 -11.60 16.25 -8.71
CA PHE A 8 -10.95 17.43 -8.15
C PHE A 8 -10.34 18.21 -9.30
N PRO A 9 -10.67 19.51 -9.45
CA PRO A 9 -10.00 20.35 -10.42
C PRO A 9 -8.55 20.59 -9.96
N VAL A 10 -7.62 20.40 -10.86
CA VAL A 10 -6.29 21.00 -10.74
C VAL A 10 -6.49 22.48 -11.03
N LEU A 11 -6.66 23.29 -9.97
CA LEU A 11 -6.56 24.72 -10.10
C LEU A 11 -5.11 25.09 -10.44
N PRO A 12 -4.89 25.96 -11.41
CA PRO A 12 -3.61 26.66 -11.54
C PRO A 12 -3.40 27.48 -10.26
N LEU A 13 -2.19 27.45 -9.72
CA LEU A 13 -1.81 28.31 -8.61
C LEU A 13 -2.00 29.79 -9.02
N LEU A 14 -3.14 30.34 -8.68
CA LEU A 14 -3.30 31.78 -8.56
C LEU A 14 -2.78 32.14 -7.16
N ILE A 15 -1.64 32.80 -7.11
CA ILE A 15 -1.18 33.51 -5.92
C ILE A 15 -2.15 34.68 -5.72
N LEU A 16 -3.22 34.46 -4.97
CA LEU A 16 -4.02 35.55 -4.43
C LEU A 16 -3.39 36.00 -3.11
N ALA A 17 -2.85 37.20 -3.12
CA ALA A 17 -2.58 37.96 -1.91
C ALA A 17 -3.90 38.11 -1.15
N LEU A 18 -4.10 37.34 -0.10
CA LEU A 18 -5.24 37.48 0.82
C LEU A 18 -4.97 38.67 1.75
N THR A 19 -5.60 39.75 1.45
CA THR A 19 -5.89 40.83 2.41
C THR A 19 -6.75 40.27 3.53
N ALA A 20 -6.36 40.53 4.75
CA ALA A 20 -6.96 40.05 6.00
C ALA A 20 -8.43 40.46 6.13
N THR A 21 -9.34 39.52 5.93
CA THR A 21 -10.68 39.53 6.50
C THR A 21 -10.90 38.15 7.13
N GLY A 22 -10.94 38.10 8.47
CA GLY A 22 -11.35 36.99 9.33
C GLY A 22 -11.14 35.56 8.83
N SER A 23 -9.91 35.16 8.52
CA SER A 23 -9.62 33.78 8.08
C SER A 23 -9.55 32.88 9.30
N ASN A 24 -10.48 31.93 9.41
CA ASN A 24 -10.39 30.78 10.33
C ASN A 24 -9.20 29.87 9.94
N ILE A 25 -7.98 30.30 10.22
CA ILE A 25 -6.77 29.49 10.07
C ILE A 25 -6.66 28.63 11.34
N ASP A 26 -6.52 27.32 11.17
CA ASP A 26 -6.29 26.46 12.33
C ASP A 26 -5.05 26.91 13.12
N PRO A 27 -5.08 26.88 14.46
CA PRO A 27 -3.99 27.39 15.31
C PRO A 27 -2.62 26.82 14.98
N LEU A 28 -2.56 25.52 14.62
CA LEU A 28 -1.31 24.87 14.24
C LEU A 28 -0.73 25.44 12.94
N GLN A 29 -1.54 25.69 11.92
CA GLN A 29 -1.07 26.31 10.68
C GLN A 29 -0.58 27.76 10.93
N ALA A 30 -1.31 28.50 11.74
CA ALA A 30 -0.91 29.87 12.09
C ALA A 30 0.44 29.93 12.82
N GLU A 31 0.65 29.04 13.78
CA GLU A 31 1.92 28.93 14.53
C GLU A 31 3.07 28.56 13.60
N LEU A 32 2.89 27.58 12.74
CA LEU A 32 3.89 27.17 11.76
C LEU A 32 4.22 28.28 10.76
N ASP A 33 3.21 28.95 10.22
CA ASP A 33 3.39 30.05 9.27
C ASP A 33 4.18 31.23 9.89
N LEU A 34 3.88 31.56 11.14
CA LEU A 34 4.61 32.60 11.86
C LEU A 34 6.09 32.22 12.06
N ALA A 35 6.35 30.99 12.50
CA ALA A 35 7.70 30.51 12.72
C ALA A 35 8.49 30.40 11.41
N ILE A 36 7.84 29.99 10.32
CA ILE A 36 8.43 29.90 8.98
C ILE A 36 8.80 31.29 8.46
N ARG A 37 7.89 32.28 8.56
CA ARG A 37 8.15 33.67 8.18
C ARG A 37 9.27 34.30 8.99
N SER A 38 9.39 33.94 10.26
CA SER A 38 10.50 34.36 11.15
C SER A 38 11.80 33.59 10.90
N ASN A 39 11.90 32.82 9.84
CA ASN A 39 13.06 32.01 9.43
C ASN A 39 13.62 31.09 10.51
N ARG A 40 12.80 30.62 11.44
CA ARG A 40 13.24 29.69 12.50
C ARG A 40 13.61 28.34 11.89
N LYS A 41 14.80 27.86 12.16
CA LYS A 41 15.25 26.52 11.74
C LYS A 41 14.66 25.42 12.60
N GLN A 42 14.44 25.69 13.88
CA GLN A 42 13.76 24.80 14.82
C GLN A 42 12.47 25.46 15.28
N ILE A 43 11.38 24.73 15.12
CA ILE A 43 10.04 25.11 15.51
C ILE A 43 9.58 24.10 16.57
N VAL A 44 9.28 24.56 17.76
CA VAL A 44 8.72 23.73 18.85
C VAL A 44 7.28 24.16 19.05
N LEU A 45 6.36 23.21 18.96
CA LEU A 45 4.94 23.49 19.10
C LEU A 45 4.60 23.89 20.52
N SER A 46 3.75 24.93 20.66
CA SER A 46 3.45 25.58 21.93
C SER A 46 2.32 24.90 22.69
N GLN A 47 1.35 24.28 22.00
CA GLN A 47 0.17 23.68 22.60
C GLN A 47 0.33 22.17 22.75
N LYS A 48 -0.35 21.58 23.74
CA LYS A 48 -0.38 20.14 23.95
C LYS A 48 -1.46 19.43 23.09
N GLU A 49 -2.48 20.15 22.63
CA GLU A 49 -3.49 19.63 21.70
C GLU A 49 -3.83 20.69 20.65
N TYR A 50 -3.90 20.24 19.40
CA TYR A 50 -4.39 21.02 18.26
C TYR A 50 -5.57 20.29 17.63
N ARG A 51 -6.72 20.95 17.54
CA ARG A 51 -7.93 20.42 16.88
C ARG A 51 -8.03 21.03 15.49
N LEU A 52 -7.90 20.19 14.46
CA LEU A 52 -7.85 20.63 13.06
C LEU A 52 -9.21 20.47 12.39
N THR A 53 -9.63 21.48 11.65
CA THR A 53 -10.80 21.44 10.76
C THR A 53 -10.41 21.26 9.30
N ARG A 54 -9.15 21.47 8.97
CA ARG A 54 -8.53 21.33 7.64
C ARG A 54 -7.09 20.85 7.77
N PRO A 55 -6.48 20.33 6.68
CA PRO A 55 -5.08 19.90 6.72
C PRO A 55 -4.12 21.04 7.04
N VAL A 56 -3.09 20.74 7.81
CA VAL A 56 -1.88 21.57 7.87
C VAL A 56 -1.08 21.36 6.59
N VAL A 57 -0.63 22.44 5.96
CA VAL A 57 0.13 22.40 4.71
C VAL A 57 1.56 22.88 4.92
N LEU A 58 2.52 22.01 4.65
CA LEU A 58 3.94 22.30 4.62
C LEU A 58 4.42 22.34 3.17
N SER A 59 4.84 23.50 2.69
CA SER A 59 5.17 23.71 1.28
C SER A 59 6.46 24.51 1.13
N ASN A 60 7.34 24.10 0.22
CA ASN A 60 8.62 24.77 -0.09
C ASN A 60 9.55 24.94 1.11
N LEU A 61 9.50 24.05 2.08
CA LEU A 61 10.37 24.10 3.25
C LEU A 61 11.69 23.37 3.00
N ARG A 62 12.76 23.89 3.59
CA ARG A 62 14.08 23.27 3.53
C ARG A 62 14.76 23.29 4.88
N ASP A 63 15.37 22.15 5.24
CA ASP A 63 16.30 22.01 6.38
C ASP A 63 15.74 22.61 7.68
N ARG A 64 14.59 22.11 8.12
CA ARG A 64 13.90 22.55 9.33
C ARG A 64 13.55 21.38 10.22
N VAL A 65 13.47 21.65 11.51
CA VAL A 65 12.96 20.74 12.52
C VAL A 65 11.66 21.28 13.05
N ILE A 66 10.59 20.49 12.96
CA ILE A 66 9.29 20.76 13.58
C ILE A 66 9.11 19.72 14.69
N ASP A 67 9.24 20.18 15.91
CA ASP A 67 9.13 19.36 17.12
C ASP A 67 7.76 19.55 17.75
N GLY A 68 6.95 18.51 17.76
CA GLY A 68 5.63 18.51 18.35
C GLY A 68 5.62 18.67 19.87
N ASN A 69 6.76 18.46 20.57
CA ASN A 69 6.87 18.60 22.02
C ASN A 69 5.82 17.74 22.77
N GLY A 70 5.48 16.59 22.21
CA GLY A 70 4.46 15.68 22.73
C GLY A 70 3.00 16.12 22.42
N ALA A 71 2.82 17.03 21.48
CA ALA A 71 1.48 17.49 21.09
C ALA A 71 0.61 16.38 20.50
N ARG A 72 -0.70 16.47 20.74
CA ARG A 72 -1.71 15.67 20.08
C ARG A 72 -2.41 16.52 19.01
N ILE A 73 -2.44 16.03 17.80
CA ILE A 73 -3.08 16.66 16.63
C ILE A 73 -4.33 15.86 16.30
N VAL A 74 -5.51 16.45 16.50
CA VAL A 74 -6.80 15.77 16.33
C VAL A 74 -7.57 16.38 15.16
N VAL A 75 -7.85 15.58 14.12
CA VAL A 75 -8.69 16.00 13.01
C VAL A 75 -10.16 15.82 13.38
N THR A 76 -10.96 16.90 13.32
CA THR A 76 -12.35 16.91 13.82
C THR A 76 -13.41 16.88 12.73
N THR A 77 -13.04 17.03 11.48
CA THR A 77 -13.97 17.13 10.33
C THR A 77 -13.95 15.90 9.43
N SER A 78 -13.14 14.89 9.77
CA SER A 78 -13.14 13.62 9.05
C SER A 78 -14.36 12.78 9.43
N THR A 79 -14.96 12.14 8.44
CA THR A 79 -16.05 11.19 8.64
C THR A 79 -15.75 9.92 7.85
N PRO A 80 -16.43 8.79 8.11
CA PRO A 80 -16.26 7.59 7.30
C PRO A 80 -16.53 7.80 5.80
N LYS A 81 -17.37 8.80 5.45
CA LYS A 81 -17.70 9.14 4.05
C LYS A 81 -16.75 10.18 3.43
N ARG A 82 -16.13 11.03 4.25
CA ARG A 82 -15.25 12.13 3.81
C ARG A 82 -14.03 12.21 4.71
N GLY A 83 -12.91 11.74 4.21
CA GLY A 83 -11.62 11.87 4.88
C GLY A 83 -11.03 13.27 4.75
N VAL A 84 -10.30 13.67 5.78
CA VAL A 84 -9.49 14.90 5.81
C VAL A 84 -8.09 14.51 6.24
N CYS A 85 -7.05 14.96 5.50
CA CYS A 85 -5.66 14.75 5.93
C CYS A 85 -5.39 15.57 7.20
N ALA A 86 -4.55 15.05 8.09
CA ALA A 86 -4.01 15.89 9.16
C ALA A 86 -2.92 16.81 8.61
N MET A 87 -2.08 16.30 7.71
CA MET A 87 -0.96 17.05 7.16
C MET A 87 -0.77 16.76 5.66
N ILE A 88 -0.43 17.79 4.91
CA ILE A 88 -0.02 17.71 3.50
C ILE A 88 1.38 18.32 3.38
N ILE A 89 2.34 17.54 2.88
CA ILE A 89 3.71 17.98 2.64
C ILE A 89 3.94 18.00 1.13
N THR A 90 4.26 19.16 0.58
CA THR A 90 4.27 19.32 -0.88
C THR A 90 5.33 20.30 -1.37
N SER A 91 5.36 20.50 -2.68
CA SER A 91 6.11 21.58 -3.37
C SER A 91 7.59 21.63 -3.00
N ARG A 92 8.33 20.53 -3.25
CA ARG A 92 9.78 20.42 -3.04
C ARG A 92 10.24 20.63 -1.58
N THR A 93 9.37 20.39 -0.62
CA THR A 93 9.76 20.35 0.79
C THR A 93 10.79 19.24 1.00
N CYS A 94 11.96 19.57 1.54
CA CYS A 94 13.12 18.69 1.60
C CYS A 94 13.94 18.93 2.88
N GLY A 95 14.54 17.87 3.44
CA GLY A 95 15.38 17.96 4.63
C GLY A 95 14.63 18.38 5.91
N VAL A 96 13.32 18.18 5.94
CA VAL A 96 12.49 18.54 7.08
C VAL A 96 12.34 17.36 8.04
N THR A 97 12.63 17.60 9.31
CA THR A 97 12.37 16.65 10.40
C THR A 97 11.06 17.02 11.10
N LEU A 98 10.17 16.04 11.18
CA LEU A 98 8.93 16.10 11.95
C LEU A 98 9.06 15.09 13.10
N ARG A 99 8.84 15.52 14.33
CA ARG A 99 9.05 14.62 15.47
C ARG A 99 8.17 14.91 16.68
N ASN A 100 8.02 13.90 17.55
CA ASN A 100 7.44 14.01 18.89
C ASN A 100 6.01 14.49 18.92
N PHE A 101 5.10 13.93 18.11
CA PHE A 101 3.66 14.21 18.18
C PHE A 101 2.81 12.99 17.84
N THR A 102 1.54 13.07 18.22
CA THR A 102 0.54 12.05 17.92
C THR A 102 -0.53 12.63 17.01
N ILE A 103 -0.95 11.88 15.98
CA ILE A 103 -2.12 12.21 15.14
C ILE A 103 -3.26 11.26 15.48
N ASP A 104 -4.43 11.84 15.69
CA ASP A 104 -5.66 11.10 15.90
C ASP A 104 -6.86 11.79 15.21
N TYR A 105 -8.02 11.13 15.22
CA TYR A 105 -9.25 11.56 14.57
C TYR A 105 -10.42 11.43 15.54
N ASP A 106 -11.21 12.49 15.64
CA ASP A 106 -12.44 12.55 16.45
C ASP A 106 -13.55 13.28 15.65
N PRO A 107 -14.51 12.55 15.06
CA PRO A 107 -14.75 11.12 15.16
C PRO A 107 -13.71 10.25 14.40
N VAL A 108 -13.59 8.99 14.79
CA VAL A 108 -12.75 8.02 14.06
C VAL A 108 -13.29 7.78 12.64
N PRO A 109 -12.42 7.51 11.64
CA PRO A 109 -12.82 7.42 10.22
C PRO A 109 -13.39 6.05 9.81
N PHE A 110 -13.80 5.24 10.77
CA PHE A 110 -14.47 3.94 10.58
C PHE A 110 -15.58 3.78 11.61
N THR A 111 -16.46 2.80 11.42
CA THR A 111 -17.37 2.36 12.47
C THR A 111 -17.09 0.93 12.87
N GLN A 112 -17.63 0.49 14.00
CA GLN A 112 -17.47 -0.87 14.48
C GLN A 112 -18.67 -1.33 15.30
N GLY A 113 -18.75 -2.65 15.49
CA GLY A 113 -19.83 -3.25 16.25
C GLY A 113 -19.60 -4.73 16.52
N GLU A 114 -20.68 -5.40 16.90
CA GLU A 114 -20.74 -6.84 17.14
C GLU A 114 -21.51 -7.52 16.02
N VAL A 115 -21.05 -8.68 15.59
CA VAL A 115 -21.79 -9.58 14.69
C VAL A 115 -22.91 -10.24 15.46
N THR A 116 -24.16 -10.00 15.06
CA THR A 116 -25.35 -10.55 15.74
C THR A 116 -25.88 -11.83 15.08
N ALA A 117 -25.67 -11.99 13.77
CA ALA A 117 -26.05 -13.20 13.03
C ALA A 117 -25.27 -13.29 11.70
N VAL A 118 -25.14 -14.50 11.16
CA VAL A 118 -24.65 -14.75 9.81
C VAL A 118 -25.71 -15.56 9.07
N LYS A 119 -26.22 -15.05 7.93
CA LYS A 119 -27.26 -15.68 7.10
C LYS A 119 -26.79 -15.70 5.64
N GLY A 120 -26.28 -16.83 5.19
CA GLY A 120 -25.70 -16.92 3.85
C GLY A 120 -24.54 -15.94 3.68
N ARG A 121 -24.69 -14.92 2.80
CA ARG A 121 -23.69 -13.88 2.60
C ARG A 121 -23.86 -12.66 3.51
N GLN A 122 -24.93 -12.59 4.28
CA GLN A 122 -25.25 -11.46 5.12
C GLN A 122 -24.65 -11.62 6.51
N ILE A 123 -23.83 -10.64 6.90
CA ILE A 123 -23.27 -10.51 8.23
C ILE A 123 -24.04 -9.39 8.94
N HIS A 124 -24.96 -9.77 9.82
CA HIS A 124 -25.75 -8.83 10.62
C HIS A 124 -24.92 -8.28 11.76
N PHE A 125 -25.08 -6.99 12.02
CA PHE A 125 -24.34 -6.32 13.07
C PHE A 125 -25.21 -5.37 13.90
N LYS A 126 -24.70 -5.05 15.08
CA LYS A 126 -25.12 -3.95 15.92
C LYS A 126 -23.89 -3.07 16.22
N LEU A 127 -23.96 -1.78 15.89
CA LEU A 127 -22.87 -0.84 16.09
C LEU A 127 -22.66 -0.53 17.57
N ASP A 128 -21.40 -0.32 17.92
CA ASP A 128 -21.03 0.10 19.27
C ASP A 128 -21.47 1.56 19.52
N ARG A 129 -21.84 1.83 20.74
CA ARG A 129 -22.10 3.18 21.20
C ARG A 129 -20.80 4.01 21.20
N GLY A 130 -20.94 5.28 20.78
CA GLY A 130 -19.82 6.23 20.67
C GLY A 130 -19.02 6.16 19.37
N TYR A 131 -19.34 5.21 18.49
CA TYR A 131 -18.76 5.14 17.13
C TYR A 131 -19.69 5.79 16.10
N PRO A 132 -19.16 6.24 14.93
CA PRO A 132 -19.97 6.82 13.88
C PRO A 132 -21.16 5.95 13.51
N GLN A 133 -22.37 6.50 13.60
CA GLN A 133 -23.60 5.79 13.25
C GLN A 133 -23.88 5.89 11.74
N LEU A 134 -24.61 4.94 11.21
CA LEU A 134 -24.95 4.87 9.80
C LEU A 134 -26.39 5.34 9.59
N GLU A 135 -26.60 6.21 8.61
CA GLU A 135 -27.94 6.58 8.14
C GLU A 135 -28.65 5.34 7.55
N ALA A 136 -29.98 5.33 7.61
CA ALA A 136 -30.78 4.27 6.98
C ALA A 136 -30.53 4.23 5.48
N GLY A 137 -30.50 3.01 4.92
CA GLY A 137 -30.39 2.79 3.49
C GLY A 137 -29.12 2.02 3.08
N ARG A 138 -28.97 1.89 1.76
CA ARG A 138 -27.88 1.13 1.15
C ARG A 138 -26.62 1.97 0.95
N ILE A 139 -25.51 1.50 1.52
CA ILE A 139 -24.20 2.12 1.40
C ILE A 139 -23.30 1.16 0.64
N GLY A 140 -22.85 1.58 -0.57
CA GLY A 140 -22.02 0.72 -1.42
C GLY A 140 -20.54 0.80 -1.11
N GLY A 141 -19.82 -0.28 -1.42
CA GLY A 141 -18.36 -0.30 -1.46
C GLY A 141 -17.68 -0.18 -0.10
N CYS A 142 -18.16 -0.91 0.90
CA CYS A 142 -17.49 -1.05 2.17
C CYS A 142 -16.49 -2.22 2.16
N HIS A 143 -15.52 -2.10 3.03
CA HIS A 143 -14.64 -3.16 3.45
C HIS A 143 -14.87 -3.41 4.94
N SER A 144 -14.91 -4.66 5.33
CA SER A 144 -15.18 -5.02 6.71
C SER A 144 -14.13 -5.99 7.23
N HIS A 145 -13.73 -5.77 8.47
CA HIS A 145 -12.70 -6.53 9.15
C HIS A 145 -13.32 -7.26 10.34
N ILE A 146 -13.09 -8.55 10.41
CA ILE A 146 -13.65 -9.39 11.48
C ILE A 146 -12.57 -9.72 12.50
N PHE A 147 -12.93 -9.60 13.76
CA PHE A 147 -12.09 -9.85 14.91
C PHE A 147 -12.77 -10.85 15.84
N THR A 148 -12.03 -11.45 16.74
CA THR A 148 -12.60 -12.27 17.83
C THR A 148 -13.46 -11.40 18.75
N ALA A 149 -14.25 -12.02 19.62
CA ALA A 149 -15.01 -11.30 20.65
C ALA A 149 -14.14 -10.41 21.55
N ALA A 150 -12.86 -10.78 21.74
CA ALA A 150 -11.86 -9.99 22.47
C ALA A 150 -11.28 -8.81 21.66
N GLY A 151 -11.64 -8.67 20.37
CA GLY A 151 -11.11 -7.62 19.51
C GLY A 151 -9.71 -7.92 18.95
N GLU A 152 -9.33 -9.17 18.88
CA GLU A 152 -8.08 -9.63 18.27
C GLU A 152 -8.33 -10.07 16.83
N TRP A 153 -7.31 -10.02 15.98
CA TRP A 153 -7.40 -10.55 14.62
C TRP A 153 -7.76 -12.03 14.63
N LYS A 154 -8.75 -12.39 13.81
CA LYS A 154 -9.25 -13.75 13.73
C LYS A 154 -8.53 -14.52 12.63
N LYS A 155 -7.88 -15.64 13.00
CA LYS A 155 -7.25 -16.56 12.04
C LYS A 155 -8.28 -17.18 11.10
N ASN A 156 -7.85 -17.55 9.89
CA ASN A 156 -8.66 -18.29 8.89
C ASN A 156 -9.99 -17.61 8.53
N GLN A 157 -10.04 -16.29 8.63
CA GLN A 157 -11.19 -15.49 8.26
C GLN A 157 -10.93 -14.82 6.91
N SER A 158 -11.89 -14.91 5.99
CA SER A 158 -11.84 -14.27 4.68
C SER A 158 -12.00 -12.76 4.78
N ASP A 159 -11.50 -12.04 3.77
CA ASP A 159 -11.84 -10.63 3.59
C ASP A 159 -13.32 -10.47 3.27
N VAL A 160 -13.93 -9.44 3.81
CA VAL A 160 -15.35 -9.13 3.61
C VAL A 160 -15.48 -7.81 2.84
N TYR A 161 -15.88 -7.91 1.58
CA TYR A 161 -16.19 -6.77 0.72
C TYR A 161 -17.67 -6.82 0.35
N GLY A 162 -18.36 -5.71 0.37
CA GLY A 162 -19.77 -5.73 0.00
C GLY A 162 -20.48 -4.39 0.13
N TYR A 163 -21.78 -4.48 0.34
CA TYR A 163 -22.65 -3.35 0.60
C TYR A 163 -23.19 -3.45 2.02
N ILE A 164 -23.43 -2.30 2.61
CA ILE A 164 -24.14 -2.22 3.89
C ILE A 164 -25.58 -1.89 3.60
N GLU A 165 -26.49 -2.58 4.26
CA GLU A 165 -27.90 -2.17 4.44
C GLU A 165 -28.05 -1.76 5.90
N SER A 166 -28.14 -0.46 6.14
CA SER A 166 -28.33 0.10 7.48
C SER A 166 -29.80 0.42 7.74
N ARG A 167 -30.28 0.18 8.96
CA ARG A 167 -31.62 0.55 9.39
C ARG A 167 -31.70 1.96 10.00
N GLY A 168 -30.56 2.59 10.26
CA GLY A 168 -30.48 3.92 10.88
C GLY A 168 -30.59 3.91 12.41
N ASP A 169 -30.78 2.75 13.01
CA ASP A 169 -30.90 2.53 14.46
C ASP A 169 -29.65 1.89 15.09
N GLY A 170 -28.53 1.93 14.38
CA GLY A 170 -27.30 1.24 14.74
C GLY A 170 -27.25 -0.24 14.37
N THR A 171 -28.30 -0.77 13.71
CA THR A 171 -28.31 -2.15 13.22
C THR A 171 -28.30 -2.20 11.70
N GLY A 172 -27.88 -3.33 11.15
CA GLY A 172 -27.85 -3.56 9.71
C GLY A 172 -27.17 -4.87 9.36
N PHE A 173 -26.80 -5.01 8.09
CA PHE A 173 -25.98 -6.13 7.66
C PHE A 173 -25.04 -5.72 6.52
N VAL A 174 -23.92 -6.43 6.42
CA VAL A 174 -23.04 -6.39 5.24
C VAL A 174 -23.47 -7.53 4.32
N ASP A 175 -23.92 -7.20 3.10
CA ASP A 175 -24.12 -8.19 2.03
C ASP A 175 -22.75 -8.41 1.35
N SER A 176 -22.06 -9.43 1.80
CA SER A 176 -20.71 -9.76 1.33
C SER A 176 -20.74 -10.27 -0.11
N SER A 177 -19.75 -9.90 -0.91
CA SER A 177 -19.56 -10.35 -2.29
C SER A 177 -19.40 -11.87 -2.40
N ALA A 178 -18.99 -12.51 -1.30
CA ALA A 178 -18.85 -13.95 -1.17
C ALA A 178 -19.28 -14.41 0.23
N ALA A 179 -19.61 -15.69 0.40
CA ALA A 179 -19.98 -16.23 1.72
C ALA A 179 -18.79 -16.07 2.69
N PRO A 180 -19.02 -15.49 3.88
CA PRO A 180 -17.95 -15.28 4.84
C PRO A 180 -17.45 -16.61 5.40
N VAL A 181 -16.15 -16.71 5.59
CA VAL A 181 -15.52 -17.88 6.21
C VAL A 181 -15.14 -17.54 7.64
N ASN A 182 -15.45 -18.41 8.57
CA ASN A 182 -15.10 -18.26 9.99
C ASN A 182 -15.60 -16.94 10.60
N VAL A 183 -16.87 -16.60 10.37
CA VAL A 183 -17.57 -15.48 10.99
C VAL A 183 -18.78 -16.00 11.76
N GLN A 184 -18.96 -15.59 12.99
CA GLN A 184 -20.02 -16.08 13.88
C GLN A 184 -20.59 -14.97 14.76
N PRO A 185 -21.78 -15.13 15.32
CA PRO A 185 -22.31 -14.24 16.35
C PRO A 185 -21.35 -14.09 17.52
N GLY A 186 -21.24 -12.87 18.05
CA GLY A 186 -20.27 -12.50 19.10
C GLY A 186 -18.92 -12.04 18.57
N ASP A 187 -18.58 -12.29 17.29
CA ASP A 187 -17.40 -11.69 16.68
C ASP A 187 -17.55 -10.16 16.62
N ARG A 188 -16.42 -9.47 16.52
CA ARG A 188 -16.40 -8.02 16.33
C ARG A 188 -16.22 -7.71 14.86
N ILE A 189 -16.82 -6.60 14.40
CA ILE A 189 -16.71 -6.11 13.03
C ILE A 189 -16.31 -4.64 13.02
N ALA A 190 -15.26 -4.29 12.27
CA ALA A 190 -14.98 -2.91 11.89
C ALA A 190 -15.32 -2.71 10.41
N ILE A 191 -15.91 -1.58 10.09
CA ILE A 191 -16.41 -1.25 8.75
C ILE A 191 -15.80 0.07 8.30
N ASP A 192 -15.18 0.07 7.13
CA ASP A 192 -14.60 1.25 6.52
C ASP A 192 -15.11 1.48 5.08
N TRP A 193 -14.86 2.69 4.57
CA TRP A 193 -15.21 3.11 3.20
C TRP A 193 -13.97 3.47 2.41
N ARG A 194 -13.00 2.59 2.40
CA ARG A 194 -11.76 2.77 1.68
C ARG A 194 -11.99 3.33 0.26
N GLY A 195 -11.21 4.34 -0.11
CA GLY A 195 -11.29 4.98 -1.41
C GLY A 195 -12.37 6.06 -1.56
N ARG A 196 -13.32 6.19 -0.63
CA ARG A 196 -14.27 7.32 -0.62
C ARG A 196 -13.73 8.51 0.15
N ALA A 197 -12.97 8.25 1.18
CA ALA A 197 -12.38 9.30 2.00
C ALA A 197 -11.25 10.07 1.26
N GLY A 198 -10.46 9.40 0.42
CA GLY A 198 -9.44 10.02 -0.43
C GLY A 198 -8.30 10.72 0.33
N ALA A 199 -8.26 10.60 1.66
CA ALA A 199 -7.35 11.32 2.54
C ALA A 199 -6.47 10.34 3.34
N GLN A 200 -5.35 10.85 3.81
CA GLN A 200 -4.32 10.15 4.56
C GLN A 200 -4.03 10.90 5.86
N ALA A 201 -3.39 10.27 6.84
CA ALA A 201 -2.95 11.07 7.98
C ALA A 201 -1.87 12.07 7.54
N ILE A 202 -0.82 11.60 6.90
CA ILE A 202 0.21 12.46 6.29
C ILE A 202 0.31 12.14 4.81
N ASP A 203 0.08 13.13 3.96
CA ASP A 203 0.14 13.01 2.50
C ASP A 203 1.32 13.80 1.94
N MET A 204 2.22 13.13 1.23
CA MET A 204 3.43 13.69 0.66
C MET A 204 3.39 13.61 -0.86
N HIS A 205 3.66 14.72 -1.53
CA HIS A 205 3.71 14.75 -3.00
C HIS A 205 4.50 15.96 -3.51
N GLY A 206 4.67 16.09 -4.82
CA GLY A 206 5.28 17.28 -5.41
C GLY A 206 6.77 17.40 -5.18
N MET A 207 7.52 16.31 -5.36
CA MET A 207 8.98 16.25 -5.29
C MET A 207 9.52 16.50 -3.85
N THR A 208 8.81 16.05 -2.85
CA THR A 208 9.29 16.00 -1.48
C THR A 208 10.35 14.91 -1.30
N GLY A 209 11.27 15.07 -0.38
CA GLY A 209 12.27 14.06 -0.07
C GLY A 209 13.18 14.44 1.08
N ASP A 210 14.02 13.48 1.49
CA ASP A 210 14.90 13.61 2.65
C ASP A 210 14.16 14.06 3.92
N LEU A 211 12.88 13.64 4.04
CA LEU A 211 12.05 13.90 5.21
C LEU A 211 12.42 12.93 6.33
N ARG A 212 12.32 13.38 7.56
CA ARG A 212 12.53 12.55 8.76
C ARG A 212 11.29 12.60 9.63
N PHE A 213 10.76 11.43 9.93
CA PHE A 213 9.63 11.20 10.83
C PHE A 213 10.16 10.44 12.04
N GLU A 214 10.22 11.11 13.19
CA GLU A 214 10.84 10.55 14.40
C GLU A 214 9.89 10.63 15.58
N ASN A 215 9.67 9.51 16.29
CA ASN A 215 8.78 9.43 17.45
C ASN A 215 7.36 9.96 17.16
N ILE A 216 6.80 9.61 15.99
CA ILE A 216 5.43 9.98 15.62
C ILE A 216 4.52 8.79 15.83
N THR A 217 3.37 9.04 16.46
CA THR A 217 2.32 8.03 16.63
C THR A 217 1.09 8.41 15.80
N ILE A 218 0.61 7.47 14.98
CA ILE A 218 -0.66 7.60 14.24
C ILE A 218 -1.67 6.65 14.88
N GLN A 219 -2.73 7.22 15.47
CA GLN A 219 -3.77 6.47 16.21
C GLN A 219 -5.04 6.23 15.40
N ALA A 220 -5.24 6.99 14.33
CA ALA A 220 -6.26 6.75 13.32
C ALA A 220 -5.86 7.42 11.99
N SER A 221 -6.38 6.89 10.87
CA SER A 221 -6.31 7.53 9.55
C SER A 221 -7.48 7.09 8.68
N PRO A 222 -8.09 7.99 7.90
CA PRO A 222 -9.15 7.66 6.95
C PRO A 222 -8.66 6.89 5.72
N GLY A 223 -7.37 6.74 5.58
CA GLY A 223 -6.68 5.98 4.54
C GLY A 223 -5.35 5.46 5.05
N VAL A 224 -4.28 5.75 4.33
CA VAL A 224 -2.90 5.40 4.68
C VAL A 224 -2.39 6.29 5.81
N ALA A 225 -1.51 5.78 6.69
CA ALA A 225 -0.87 6.65 7.70
C ALA A 225 0.11 7.63 7.03
N PHE A 226 1.07 7.12 6.25
CA PHE A 226 2.06 7.93 5.53
C PHE A 226 2.04 7.56 4.05
N ARG A 227 1.59 8.46 3.20
CA ARG A 227 1.58 8.24 1.75
C ARG A 227 2.52 9.19 1.04
N CYS A 228 3.34 8.68 0.12
CA CYS A 228 4.14 9.48 -0.80
C CYS A 228 3.93 9.01 -2.24
N TYR A 229 3.57 9.94 -3.11
CA TYR A 229 3.60 9.71 -4.54
C TYR A 229 4.45 10.76 -5.24
N HIS A 230 5.32 10.30 -6.14
CA HIS A 230 6.21 11.16 -6.93
C HIS A 230 7.20 11.97 -6.07
N GLY A 231 7.67 11.39 -4.95
CA GLY A 231 8.71 11.96 -4.10
C GLY A 231 10.12 11.80 -4.68
N GLU A 232 11.08 12.56 -4.17
CA GLU A 232 12.51 12.31 -4.40
C GLU A 232 12.99 11.11 -3.58
N GLY A 233 12.26 10.77 -2.49
CA GLY A 233 12.61 9.70 -1.57
C GLY A 233 13.79 10.05 -0.67
N GLY A 234 14.40 9.01 -0.09
CA GLY A 234 15.42 9.18 0.95
C GLY A 234 14.84 9.50 2.31
N ASP A 235 13.53 9.31 2.47
CA ASP A 235 12.81 9.58 3.70
C ASP A 235 13.12 8.54 4.78
N ILE A 236 13.14 8.97 6.04
CA ILE A 236 13.47 8.14 7.20
C ILE A 236 12.31 8.15 8.19
N PHE A 237 11.86 6.95 8.57
CA PHE A 237 10.89 6.71 9.63
C PHE A 237 11.63 6.02 10.78
N ARG A 238 11.71 6.66 11.94
CA ARG A 238 12.40 6.14 13.11
C ARG A 238 11.54 6.23 14.36
N ASN A 239 11.45 5.13 15.11
CA ASN A 239 10.67 5.05 16.35
C ASN A 239 9.21 5.51 16.18
N CYS A 240 8.64 5.33 14.97
CA CYS A 240 7.25 5.68 14.70
C CYS A 240 6.32 4.54 15.11
N ARG A 241 5.09 4.88 15.46
CA ARG A 241 4.07 3.93 15.85
C ARG A 241 2.79 4.13 15.05
N ILE A 242 2.18 3.03 14.66
CA ILE A 242 0.80 2.99 14.15
C ILE A 242 0.06 2.02 15.03
N GLU A 243 -0.86 2.54 15.85
CA GLU A 243 -1.52 1.76 16.89
C GLU A 243 -2.97 2.19 17.08
N ARG A 244 -3.78 1.35 17.69
CA ARG A 244 -5.14 1.73 18.10
C ARG A 244 -5.09 2.84 19.15
N GLY A 245 -5.72 3.98 18.86
CA GLY A 245 -5.82 5.05 19.85
C GLY A 245 -6.72 4.69 21.02
N PRO A 246 -6.70 5.48 22.09
CA PRO A 246 -7.58 5.31 23.23
C PRO A 246 -9.04 5.50 22.84
N ARG A 247 -9.95 5.06 23.71
CA ARG A 247 -11.38 5.39 23.56
C ARG A 247 -11.57 6.90 23.60
N LEU A 248 -12.38 7.40 22.68
CA LEU A 248 -12.87 8.76 22.76
C LEU A 248 -14.06 8.85 23.73
N PRO A 249 -14.41 10.05 24.24
CA PRO A 249 -15.57 10.22 25.09
C PRO A 249 -16.83 9.61 24.48
N GLY A 250 -17.55 8.83 25.24
CA GLY A 250 -18.76 8.13 24.81
C GLY A 250 -18.55 6.75 24.16
N MET A 251 -17.32 6.35 23.85
CA MET A 251 -17.02 5.01 23.34
C MET A 251 -17.06 3.97 24.47
N GLU A 252 -17.85 2.92 24.28
CA GLU A 252 -17.96 1.80 25.25
C GLU A 252 -16.91 0.71 25.07
N ARG A 253 -16.37 0.58 23.87
CA ARG A 253 -15.41 -0.46 23.50
C ARG A 253 -14.12 0.14 22.94
N ASP A 254 -13.02 -0.61 23.03
CA ASP A 254 -11.76 -0.23 22.43
C ASP A 254 -11.83 -0.26 20.89
N ARG A 255 -11.03 0.56 20.25
CA ARG A 255 -10.96 0.63 18.78
C ARG A 255 -10.42 -0.68 18.21
N LEU A 256 -10.98 -1.12 17.10
CA LEU A 256 -10.54 -2.35 16.42
C LEU A 256 -9.46 -2.06 15.35
N LEU A 257 -9.41 -0.85 14.82
CA LEU A 257 -8.43 -0.43 13.80
C LEU A 257 -7.60 0.77 14.28
N SER A 258 -6.41 0.89 13.71
CA SER A 258 -5.62 2.11 13.65
C SER A 258 -5.93 2.84 12.34
N THR A 259 -5.33 2.47 11.22
CA THR A 259 -5.61 3.06 9.90
C THR A 259 -6.61 2.22 9.10
N VAL A 260 -7.35 2.87 8.21
CA VAL A 260 -8.31 2.19 7.32
C VAL A 260 -7.59 1.49 6.15
N ALA A 261 -6.39 1.95 5.81
CA ALA A 261 -5.56 1.37 4.75
C ALA A 261 -4.13 1.11 5.26
N ASP A 262 -3.12 1.27 4.38
CA ASP A 262 -1.72 0.92 4.65
C ASP A 262 -1.11 1.75 5.80
N GLY A 263 -0.05 1.24 6.37
CA GLY A 263 0.82 2.02 7.25
C GLY A 263 1.64 3.02 6.43
N ILE A 264 2.56 2.55 5.61
CA ILE A 264 3.37 3.37 4.72
C ILE A 264 3.10 2.96 3.27
N HIS A 265 2.83 3.93 2.39
CA HIS A 265 2.64 3.69 0.96
C HIS A 265 3.47 4.68 0.13
N PHE A 266 4.51 4.17 -0.49
CA PHE A 266 5.40 4.93 -1.35
C PHE A 266 5.32 4.45 -2.80
N GLY A 267 4.90 5.33 -3.69
CA GLY A 267 4.85 5.07 -5.12
C GLY A 267 5.66 6.08 -5.93
N TYR A 268 6.38 5.59 -6.93
CA TYR A 268 7.03 6.42 -7.96
C TYR A 268 8.13 7.36 -7.43
N ALA A 269 8.77 7.03 -6.32
CA ALA A 269 9.89 7.79 -5.79
C ALA A 269 11.23 7.33 -6.41
N ARG A 270 12.19 8.23 -6.51
CA ARG A 270 13.51 7.94 -7.07
C ARG A 270 14.35 7.11 -6.14
N ARG A 271 14.35 7.44 -4.85
CA ARG A 271 15.08 6.74 -3.80
C ARG A 271 14.09 6.03 -2.88
N GLY A 272 14.52 4.95 -2.29
CA GLY A 272 13.79 4.22 -1.27
C GLY A 272 13.77 4.96 0.07
N ILE A 273 13.26 4.29 1.06
CA ILE A 273 13.07 4.79 2.41
C ILE A 273 13.85 3.96 3.42
N THR A 274 14.13 4.53 4.57
CA THR A 274 14.59 3.81 5.75
C THR A 274 13.47 3.76 6.78
N VAL A 275 13.12 2.55 7.25
CA VAL A 275 12.15 2.33 8.32
C VAL A 275 12.84 1.53 9.41
N GLU A 276 13.01 2.12 10.58
CA GLU A 276 13.76 1.48 11.66
C GLU A 276 13.18 1.73 13.05
N ASN A 277 13.18 0.69 13.87
CA ASN A 277 12.70 0.71 15.25
C ASN A 277 11.22 1.16 15.35
N CYS A 278 10.41 0.83 14.36
CA CYS A 278 8.99 1.20 14.31
C CYS A 278 8.10 0.03 14.78
N ASP A 279 6.90 0.39 15.25
CA ASP A 279 5.88 -0.55 15.74
C ASP A 279 4.56 -0.26 15.02
N PHE A 280 4.14 -1.14 14.08
CA PHE A 280 2.99 -0.94 13.22
C PHE A 280 2.00 -2.09 13.35
N GLY A 281 0.80 -1.77 13.85
CA GLY A 281 -0.26 -2.74 14.04
C GLY A 281 -1.67 -2.21 13.76
N TRP A 282 -2.62 -3.13 13.60
CA TRP A 282 -4.06 -2.87 13.50
C TRP A 282 -4.50 -2.11 12.26
N MET A 283 -3.69 -2.11 11.21
CA MET A 283 -3.99 -1.45 9.93
C MET A 283 -5.00 -2.25 9.12
N GLY A 284 -5.80 -1.55 8.35
CA GLY A 284 -6.78 -2.15 7.45
C GLY A 284 -6.19 -2.70 6.15
N ASP A 285 -4.91 -2.51 5.86
CA ASP A 285 -4.19 -3.07 4.70
C ASP A 285 -2.71 -3.36 5.02
N ASP A 286 -1.81 -3.25 4.03
CA ASP A 286 -0.39 -3.56 4.14
C ASP A 286 0.31 -2.66 5.18
N ALA A 287 1.27 -3.19 5.91
CA ALA A 287 2.06 -2.32 6.78
C ALA A 287 2.96 -1.39 5.97
N LEU A 288 3.50 -1.88 4.85
CA LEU A 288 4.34 -1.07 3.98
C LEU A 288 4.22 -1.53 2.53
N ASN A 289 4.03 -0.56 1.60
CA ASN A 289 3.99 -0.78 0.16
C ASN A 289 5.00 0.13 -0.54
N LEU A 290 5.92 -0.46 -1.33
CA LEU A 290 6.90 0.24 -2.17
C LEU A 290 6.79 -0.22 -3.61
N HIS A 291 6.53 0.70 -4.55
CA HIS A 291 6.35 0.32 -5.94
C HIS A 291 6.75 1.38 -6.96
N GLY A 292 7.02 0.93 -8.19
CA GLY A 292 7.17 1.77 -9.37
C GLY A 292 5.88 1.84 -10.19
N PRO A 293 5.90 2.60 -11.30
CA PRO A 293 4.77 2.72 -12.21
C PRO A 293 4.81 1.68 -13.32
N LEU A 294 3.69 1.04 -13.60
CA LEU A 294 3.48 0.39 -14.88
C LEU A 294 3.00 1.42 -15.90
N GLN A 295 3.59 1.36 -17.07
CA GLN A 295 3.21 2.18 -18.20
C GLN A 295 2.74 1.30 -19.37
N VAL A 296 1.75 1.79 -20.12
CA VAL A 296 1.18 1.09 -21.26
C VAL A 296 1.54 1.82 -22.52
N ALA A 297 2.23 1.11 -23.43
CA ALA A 297 2.50 1.63 -24.75
C ALA A 297 1.31 1.36 -25.70
N GLY A 298 1.03 2.35 -26.54
CA GLY A 298 0.13 2.20 -27.68
C GLY A 298 0.86 1.65 -28.90
N LYS A 299 0.77 2.37 -30.01
CA LYS A 299 1.48 1.98 -31.24
C LYS A 299 2.89 2.57 -31.28
N ILE A 300 3.78 1.90 -32.00
CA ILE A 300 5.06 2.46 -32.44
C ILE A 300 4.76 3.43 -33.58
N THR A 301 5.25 4.67 -33.49
CA THR A 301 4.98 5.76 -34.41
C THR A 301 6.15 6.12 -35.32
N GLY A 302 7.34 5.61 -34.99
CA GLY A 302 8.56 5.80 -35.75
C GLY A 302 9.66 4.88 -35.29
N GLU A 303 10.85 4.96 -35.87
CA GLU A 303 11.98 4.09 -35.50
C GLU A 303 12.40 4.25 -34.04
N HIS A 304 12.15 5.41 -33.43
CA HIS A 304 12.56 5.76 -32.06
C HIS A 304 11.40 6.24 -31.20
N THR A 305 10.15 6.17 -31.67
CA THR A 305 9.02 6.79 -31.00
C THR A 305 7.83 5.85 -30.86
N PHE A 306 7.14 5.97 -29.75
CA PHE A 306 5.89 5.24 -29.49
C PHE A 306 4.91 6.08 -28.67
N HIS A 307 3.63 5.74 -28.76
CA HIS A 307 2.59 6.36 -27.95
C HIS A 307 2.55 5.75 -26.56
N LEU A 308 2.47 6.62 -25.56
CA LEU A 308 2.19 6.27 -24.18
C LEU A 308 0.72 6.57 -23.88
N LEU A 309 0.01 5.55 -23.41
CA LEU A 309 -1.41 5.64 -23.05
C LEU A 309 -1.53 5.95 -21.56
N VAL A 310 -2.16 7.08 -21.24
CA VAL A 310 -2.36 7.48 -19.85
C VAL A 310 -3.83 7.37 -19.48
N PRO A 311 -4.20 6.43 -18.60
CA PRO A 311 -5.58 6.33 -18.14
C PRO A 311 -5.87 7.46 -17.13
N GLY A 312 -6.91 8.21 -17.41
CA GLY A 312 -7.35 9.28 -16.51
C GLY A 312 -6.47 10.53 -16.53
N LYS A 313 -6.75 11.46 -15.64
CA LYS A 313 -6.15 12.81 -15.64
C LYS A 313 -4.76 12.90 -15.00
N ILE A 314 -4.17 11.82 -14.53
CA ILE A 314 -3.24 11.99 -13.40
C ILE A 314 -1.86 11.47 -13.76
N THR A 315 -1.08 11.10 -13.77
CA THR A 315 0.22 10.58 -13.28
C THR A 315 1.34 10.45 -14.29
N ALA A 316 1.10 10.07 -15.54
CA ALA A 316 2.23 9.87 -16.44
C ALA A 316 2.95 11.16 -16.78
N SER A 317 2.24 12.27 -16.95
CA SER A 317 2.90 13.57 -17.15
C SER A 317 3.82 13.94 -16.00
N THR A 318 3.43 13.63 -14.77
CA THR A 318 4.26 13.88 -13.58
C THR A 318 5.49 12.98 -13.55
N ILE A 319 5.37 11.70 -13.91
CA ILE A 319 6.50 10.77 -13.98
C ILE A 319 7.50 11.23 -15.04
N PHE A 320 7.02 11.45 -16.29
CA PHE A 320 7.90 11.81 -17.39
C PHE A 320 8.49 13.22 -17.26
N SER A 321 7.76 14.19 -16.70
CA SER A 321 8.31 15.53 -16.44
C SER A 321 9.49 15.50 -15.45
N ARG A 322 9.66 14.40 -14.72
CA ARG A 322 10.72 14.20 -13.72
C ARG A 322 11.75 13.17 -14.13
N LEU A 323 11.50 12.47 -15.22
CA LEU A 323 12.40 11.45 -15.73
C LEU A 323 13.57 12.13 -16.43
N THR A 324 14.78 11.81 -15.99
CA THR A 324 16.01 12.35 -16.59
C THR A 324 16.28 11.64 -17.92
N PRO A 325 16.60 12.37 -19.02
CA PRO A 325 17.14 11.73 -20.21
C PRO A 325 18.32 10.82 -19.88
N GLY A 326 18.38 9.66 -20.51
CA GLY A 326 19.32 8.59 -20.13
C GLY A 326 18.73 7.54 -19.18
N SER A 327 17.56 7.77 -18.59
CA SER A 327 16.86 6.76 -17.79
C SER A 327 16.48 5.54 -18.62
N THR A 328 16.56 4.35 -18.02
CA THR A 328 16.16 3.10 -18.67
C THR A 328 14.64 2.91 -18.58
N LEU A 329 14.01 2.64 -19.72
CA LEU A 329 12.68 2.06 -19.83
C LEU A 329 12.83 0.55 -20.06
N ARG A 330 12.23 -0.26 -19.21
CA ARG A 330 12.31 -1.72 -19.28
C ARG A 330 11.03 -2.25 -19.90
N MET A 331 11.10 -2.63 -21.19
CA MET A 331 9.96 -3.09 -21.97
C MET A 331 9.63 -4.54 -21.62
N LEU A 332 8.35 -4.83 -21.49
CA LEU A 332 7.83 -6.09 -21.00
C LEU A 332 6.77 -6.66 -21.94
N ASP A 333 6.80 -7.98 -22.11
CA ASP A 333 5.74 -8.73 -22.76
C ASP A 333 4.47 -8.70 -21.89
N PRO A 334 3.33 -8.22 -22.37
CA PRO A 334 2.10 -8.09 -21.58
C PRO A 334 1.48 -9.43 -21.16
N ASN A 335 1.93 -10.56 -21.71
CA ASN A 335 1.38 -11.88 -21.38
C ASN A 335 2.03 -12.54 -20.16
N ASN A 336 3.34 -12.28 -19.95
CA ASN A 336 4.10 -12.93 -18.88
C ASN A 336 5.12 -11.99 -18.21
N TYR A 337 5.16 -10.73 -18.62
CA TYR A 337 6.05 -9.68 -18.14
C TYR A 337 7.55 -9.97 -18.31
N ARG A 338 7.90 -10.88 -19.21
CA ARG A 338 9.30 -11.07 -19.60
C ARG A 338 9.88 -9.77 -20.14
N ILE A 339 11.12 -9.47 -19.77
CA ILE A 339 11.83 -8.32 -20.31
C ILE A 339 12.17 -8.60 -21.78
N ILE A 340 11.58 -7.81 -22.69
CA ILE A 340 11.79 -7.93 -24.15
C ILE A 340 12.72 -6.85 -24.69
N GLY A 341 13.09 -5.86 -23.89
CA GLY A 341 14.06 -4.85 -24.28
C GLY A 341 14.32 -3.84 -23.16
N ARG A 342 15.43 -3.14 -23.30
CA ARG A 342 15.80 -2.00 -22.45
C ARG A 342 16.16 -0.85 -23.37
N TYR A 343 15.47 0.27 -23.19
CA TYR A 343 15.59 1.44 -24.06
C TYR A 343 15.93 2.66 -23.22
N THR A 344 16.73 3.54 -23.80
CA THR A 344 17.16 4.76 -23.14
C THR A 344 16.19 5.89 -23.43
N TYR A 345 15.53 6.40 -22.43
CA TYR A 345 14.62 7.53 -22.53
C TYR A 345 15.34 8.80 -22.98
N CYS A 346 14.82 9.48 -23.98
CA CYS A 346 15.32 10.76 -24.47
C CYS A 346 14.39 11.91 -24.10
N SER A 347 13.13 11.82 -24.51
CA SER A 347 12.16 12.91 -24.32
C SER A 347 10.73 12.40 -24.40
N TYR A 348 9.78 13.27 -24.04
CA TYR A 348 8.36 13.04 -24.29
C TYR A 348 7.67 14.35 -24.70
N ARG A 349 6.58 14.23 -25.43
CA ARG A 349 5.69 15.35 -25.70
C ARG A 349 4.23 14.92 -25.58
N ARG A 350 3.39 15.83 -25.12
CA ARG A 350 1.94 15.61 -25.09
C ARG A 350 1.39 15.80 -26.52
N LEU A 351 0.46 14.93 -26.90
CA LEU A 351 -0.27 15.02 -28.15
C LEU A 351 -1.67 15.58 -27.87
N PRO A 352 -1.93 16.87 -28.10
CA PRO A 352 -3.23 17.46 -27.87
C PRO A 352 -4.21 17.04 -28.97
N GLY A 353 -5.44 16.68 -28.61
CA GLY A 353 -6.52 16.40 -29.56
C GLY A 353 -6.46 15.06 -30.29
N GLU A 354 -5.46 14.22 -30.04
CA GLU A 354 -5.46 12.85 -30.53
C GLU A 354 -6.21 11.94 -29.56
N GLU A 355 -7.26 11.32 -30.05
CA GLU A 355 -7.94 10.24 -29.35
C GLU A 355 -7.36 8.90 -29.83
N TYR A 356 -6.95 8.07 -28.89
CA TYR A 356 -6.59 6.69 -29.19
C TYR A 356 -7.89 5.90 -29.40
N PRO A 357 -7.95 4.97 -30.38
CA PRO A 357 -9.12 4.11 -30.55
C PRO A 357 -9.45 3.40 -29.25
N VAL A 358 -10.53 3.81 -28.60
CA VAL A 358 -10.93 3.38 -27.26
C VAL A 358 -11.02 1.85 -27.18
N GLU A 359 -11.46 1.20 -28.26
CA GLU A 359 -11.61 -0.25 -28.29
C GLU A 359 -10.27 -1.01 -28.37
N GLU A 360 -9.25 -0.46 -29.03
CA GLU A 360 -7.91 -1.04 -29.01
C GLU A 360 -7.24 -0.84 -27.65
N ALA A 361 -7.41 0.34 -27.09
CA ALA A 361 -6.95 0.63 -25.74
C ALA A 361 -7.62 -0.26 -24.69
N LYS A 362 -8.92 -0.49 -24.81
CA LYS A 362 -9.66 -1.41 -23.94
C LYS A 362 -9.16 -2.85 -24.06
N LYS A 363 -8.80 -3.31 -25.26
CA LYS A 363 -8.23 -4.66 -25.43
C LYS A 363 -6.90 -4.82 -24.71
N LEU A 364 -6.04 -3.79 -24.78
CA LEU A 364 -4.76 -3.74 -24.06
C LEU A 364 -4.97 -3.61 -22.54
N LEU A 365 -5.84 -2.72 -22.14
CA LEU A 365 -6.07 -2.36 -20.76
C LEU A 365 -6.97 -3.35 -20.02
N HIS A 366 -7.86 -4.05 -20.71
CA HIS A 366 -8.73 -5.07 -20.11
C HIS A 366 -7.93 -6.27 -19.59
N ARG A 367 -6.79 -6.57 -20.21
CA ARG A 367 -5.85 -7.58 -19.70
C ARG A 367 -5.08 -7.10 -18.47
N MET A 368 -5.03 -5.79 -18.24
CA MET A 368 -4.14 -5.21 -17.25
C MET A 368 -4.83 -4.69 -16.00
N ASN A 369 -6.06 -4.21 -16.05
CA ASN A 369 -6.87 -3.86 -14.86
C ASN A 369 -8.22 -3.24 -15.23
N SER A 370 -9.27 -3.57 -14.49
CA SER A 370 -10.58 -2.91 -14.58
C SER A 370 -10.57 -1.41 -14.24
N GLN A 371 -9.56 -0.90 -13.54
CA GLN A 371 -9.42 0.53 -13.28
C GLN A 371 -8.97 1.31 -14.52
N TRP A 372 -8.19 0.68 -15.38
CA TRP A 372 -7.67 1.27 -16.62
C TRP A 372 -8.71 1.28 -17.75
N SER A 373 -9.74 0.46 -17.63
CA SER A 373 -10.84 0.37 -18.61
C SER A 373 -11.74 1.62 -18.67
N ARG A 374 -11.48 2.64 -17.86
CA ARG A 374 -12.30 3.87 -17.80
C ARG A 374 -11.98 4.91 -18.87
N GLY A 375 -11.13 4.59 -19.81
CA GLY A 375 -10.79 5.43 -20.95
C GLY A 375 -9.40 6.07 -20.83
N ILE A 376 -8.81 6.30 -22.00
CA ILE A 376 -7.55 7.02 -22.17
C ILE A 376 -7.90 8.49 -22.38
N HIS A 377 -7.42 9.33 -21.48
CA HIS A 377 -7.71 10.77 -21.52
C HIS A 377 -6.53 11.62 -21.94
N THR A 378 -5.35 11.02 -22.09
CA THR A 378 -4.15 11.75 -22.49
C THR A 378 -3.20 10.82 -23.23
N LEU A 379 -2.74 11.28 -24.38
CA LEU A 379 -1.75 10.61 -25.20
C LEU A 379 -0.44 11.39 -25.16
N PHE A 380 0.66 10.67 -25.02
CA PHE A 380 2.01 11.22 -25.12
C PHE A 380 2.79 10.45 -26.16
N GLU A 381 3.72 11.10 -26.82
CA GLU A 381 4.76 10.44 -27.60
C GLU A 381 6.04 10.41 -26.80
N VAL A 382 6.62 9.23 -26.66
CA VAL A 382 7.90 9.00 -25.98
C VAL A 382 8.97 8.71 -27.01
N THR A 383 10.12 9.36 -26.87
CA THR A 383 11.29 9.14 -27.72
C THR A 383 12.36 8.39 -26.95
N VAL A 384 12.93 7.37 -27.57
CA VAL A 384 14.06 6.57 -27.06
C VAL A 384 15.27 6.66 -27.98
N LYS A 385 16.45 6.34 -27.44
CA LYS A 385 17.71 6.42 -28.20
C LYS A 385 17.85 5.30 -29.22
N GLU A 386 17.49 4.09 -28.81
CA GLU A 386 17.64 2.88 -29.61
C GLU A 386 16.50 2.76 -30.63
N LYS A 387 16.77 2.13 -31.76
CA LYS A 387 15.73 1.75 -32.72
C LYS A 387 14.79 0.71 -32.06
N LEU A 388 13.48 0.96 -32.16
CA LEU A 388 12.46 0.09 -31.59
C LEU A 388 12.30 -1.18 -32.45
N ASP A 389 12.59 -2.31 -31.82
CA ASP A 389 12.32 -3.66 -32.33
C ASP A 389 11.43 -4.40 -31.32
N LEU A 390 10.17 -4.02 -31.30
CA LEU A 390 9.19 -4.47 -30.30
C LEU A 390 7.87 -4.86 -31.00
N PRO A 391 7.11 -5.80 -30.40
CA PRO A 391 5.76 -6.10 -30.87
C PRO A 391 4.86 -4.85 -30.72
N ALA A 392 3.78 -4.81 -31.47
CA ALA A 392 2.86 -3.66 -31.53
C ALA A 392 2.25 -3.28 -30.17
N ASN A 393 2.24 -4.18 -29.20
CA ASN A 393 1.64 -3.97 -27.87
C ASN A 393 2.65 -4.44 -26.81
N PHE A 394 3.12 -3.51 -26.01
CA PHE A 394 4.00 -3.80 -24.88
C PHE A 394 3.67 -2.90 -23.69
N VAL A 395 4.14 -3.29 -22.56
CA VAL A 395 4.10 -2.49 -21.35
C VAL A 395 5.52 -2.24 -20.89
N PHE A 396 5.72 -1.28 -20.01
CA PHE A 396 7.06 -1.04 -19.48
C PHE A 396 7.02 -0.50 -18.06
N ASP A 397 8.08 -0.73 -17.35
CA ASP A 397 8.35 -0.11 -16.07
C ASP A 397 9.60 0.78 -16.15
N ILE A 398 9.80 1.59 -15.11
CA ILE A 398 10.86 2.58 -15.05
C ILE A 398 11.65 2.38 -13.76
N PRO A 399 12.75 1.60 -13.78
CA PRO A 399 13.49 1.23 -12.58
C PRO A 399 14.04 2.40 -11.76
N SER A 400 14.27 3.56 -12.38
CA SER A 400 14.77 4.76 -11.69
C SER A 400 13.74 5.48 -10.82
N VAL A 401 12.47 5.08 -10.87
CA VAL A 401 11.38 5.65 -10.06
C VAL A 401 10.54 4.55 -9.38
N ASN A 402 11.19 3.50 -8.91
CA ASN A 402 10.55 2.39 -8.22
C ASN A 402 10.93 2.28 -6.74
N CYS A 403 11.26 3.40 -6.09
CA CYS A 403 11.63 3.42 -4.66
C CYS A 403 12.87 2.58 -4.32
N ARG A 404 13.84 2.50 -5.22
CA ARG A 404 15.05 1.68 -5.04
C ARG A 404 15.95 2.18 -3.91
N GLY A 405 16.74 1.30 -3.30
CA GLY A 405 17.67 1.63 -2.24
C GLY A 405 16.95 1.86 -0.91
N TYR A 406 16.23 0.86 -0.41
CA TYR A 406 15.50 0.94 0.85
C TYR A 406 16.09 0.04 1.93
N ARG A 407 15.86 0.40 3.19
CA ARG A 407 16.22 -0.40 4.36
C ARG A 407 15.06 -0.46 5.35
N ILE A 408 14.64 -1.67 5.73
CA ILE A 408 13.57 -1.92 6.69
C ILE A 408 14.15 -2.80 7.79
N ALA A 409 14.39 -2.24 8.98
CA ALA A 409 15.16 -2.92 10.01
C ALA A 409 14.64 -2.70 11.43
N ASN A 410 14.72 -3.75 12.26
CA ASN A 410 14.38 -3.71 13.68
C ASN A 410 12.95 -3.26 13.98
N ASN A 411 12.00 -3.55 13.08
CA ASN A 411 10.60 -3.14 13.25
C ASN A 411 9.75 -4.31 13.76
N TYR A 412 8.62 -3.96 14.37
CA TYR A 412 7.56 -4.89 14.72
C TYR A 412 6.30 -4.59 13.90
N PHE A 413 5.92 -5.53 13.04
CA PHE A 413 4.70 -5.49 12.22
C PHE A 413 3.74 -6.56 12.71
N HIS A 414 2.51 -6.18 13.09
CA HIS A 414 1.64 -7.14 13.76
C HIS A 414 0.15 -6.83 13.64
N ASP A 415 -0.66 -7.85 13.85
CA ASP A 415 -2.11 -7.77 14.06
C ASP A 415 -2.84 -6.90 13.02
N HIS A 416 -2.54 -7.07 11.74
CA HIS A 416 -3.19 -6.30 10.70
C HIS A 416 -3.62 -7.14 9.50
N ARG A 417 -4.46 -6.56 8.66
CA ARG A 417 -4.91 -7.16 7.42
C ARG A 417 -3.84 -7.00 6.33
N ALA A 418 -3.95 -7.85 5.31
CA ALA A 418 -3.12 -7.93 4.13
C ALA A 418 -1.66 -8.32 4.42
N ARG A 419 -0.67 -7.73 3.78
CA ARG A 419 0.72 -8.16 3.89
C ARG A 419 1.49 -7.29 4.87
N GLY A 420 2.51 -7.86 5.51
CA GLY A 420 3.46 -7.07 6.26
C GLY A 420 4.17 -6.08 5.33
N LEU A 421 4.96 -6.61 4.41
CA LEU A 421 5.62 -5.81 3.38
C LEU A 421 5.15 -6.23 1.99
N ARG A 422 4.84 -5.24 1.15
CA ARG A 422 4.58 -5.39 -0.28
C ARG A 422 5.62 -4.58 -1.04
N ILE A 423 6.59 -5.28 -1.63
CA ILE A 423 7.78 -4.67 -2.21
C ILE A 423 7.85 -4.93 -3.71
N MET A 424 7.97 -3.88 -4.49
CA MET A 424 8.23 -3.91 -5.93
C MET A 424 9.39 -2.98 -6.28
N ALA A 425 10.36 -2.91 -5.40
CA ALA A 425 11.52 -2.03 -5.44
C ALA A 425 12.82 -2.84 -5.37
N SER A 426 13.86 -2.35 -6.01
CA SER A 426 15.19 -2.97 -6.05
C SER A 426 16.15 -2.39 -5.01
N ASP A 427 17.30 -3.05 -4.83
CA ASP A 427 18.40 -2.62 -3.95
C ASP A 427 17.95 -2.47 -2.50
N GLY A 428 17.31 -3.48 -1.96
CA GLY A 428 16.69 -3.45 -0.64
C GLY A 428 17.28 -4.40 0.39
N ILE A 429 17.19 -4.00 1.66
CA ILE A 429 17.53 -4.83 2.81
C ILE A 429 16.35 -4.85 3.77
N ILE A 430 15.90 -6.05 4.15
CA ILE A 430 14.85 -6.31 5.13
C ILE A 430 15.46 -7.19 6.22
N GLU A 431 15.75 -6.63 7.39
CA GLU A 431 16.54 -7.34 8.38
C GLU A 431 16.08 -7.10 9.82
N ASN A 432 16.22 -8.12 10.66
CA ASN A 432 15.95 -8.07 12.11
C ASN A 432 14.52 -7.58 12.45
N ASN A 433 13.55 -7.77 11.56
CA ASN A 433 12.16 -7.41 11.83
C ASN A 433 11.41 -8.59 12.47
N ARG A 434 10.36 -8.24 13.19
CA ARG A 434 9.40 -9.18 13.76
C ARG A 434 8.05 -9.00 13.06
N PHE A 435 7.51 -10.09 12.49
CA PHE A 435 6.20 -10.13 11.85
C PHE A 435 5.33 -11.14 12.58
N GLU A 436 4.21 -10.71 13.14
CA GLU A 436 3.33 -11.59 13.89
C GLU A 436 1.86 -11.34 13.61
N ARG A 437 1.09 -12.41 13.53
CA ARG A 437 -0.38 -12.37 13.39
C ARG A 437 -0.84 -11.44 12.27
N ILE A 438 -0.12 -11.49 11.15
CA ILE A 438 -0.48 -10.77 9.92
C ILE A 438 -1.37 -11.69 9.09
N LYS A 439 -2.54 -11.21 8.66
CA LYS A 439 -3.49 -12.03 7.91
C LYS A 439 -2.94 -12.50 6.57
N GLY A 440 -2.17 -11.66 5.86
CA GLY A 440 -1.46 -12.01 4.64
C GLY A 440 -0.04 -12.51 4.89
N ALA A 441 0.75 -12.63 3.83
CA ALA A 441 2.17 -12.95 3.91
C ALA A 441 2.92 -11.87 4.69
N ALA A 442 3.97 -12.28 5.44
CA ALA A 442 4.82 -11.33 6.14
C ALA A 442 5.59 -10.44 5.16
N ILE A 443 6.22 -11.05 4.15
CA ILE A 443 6.99 -10.33 3.13
C ILE A 443 6.59 -10.82 1.75
N THR A 444 6.14 -9.91 0.91
CA THR A 444 5.84 -10.17 -0.50
C THR A 444 6.69 -9.25 -1.36
N ALA A 445 7.71 -9.79 -1.98
CA ALA A 445 8.52 -9.14 -3.01
C ALA A 445 7.94 -9.55 -4.38
N LEU A 446 7.29 -8.64 -5.08
CA LEU A 446 6.29 -9.00 -6.08
C LEU A 446 6.44 -8.15 -7.34
N ALA A 447 6.45 -8.78 -8.51
CA ALA A 447 6.17 -8.09 -9.76
C ALA A 447 4.67 -8.20 -10.07
N GLU A 448 3.90 -7.15 -9.76
CA GLU A 448 2.45 -7.13 -9.96
C GLU A 448 2.07 -6.08 -10.98
N TYR A 449 1.84 -6.51 -12.20
CA TYR A 449 1.57 -5.62 -13.30
C TYR A 449 0.07 -5.56 -13.68
N SER A 450 -0.69 -6.57 -13.30
CA SER A 450 -2.03 -6.79 -13.87
C SER A 450 -3.16 -6.06 -13.15
N ARG A 451 -3.11 -5.91 -11.83
CA ARG A 451 -4.27 -5.43 -11.06
C ARG A 451 -4.21 -3.96 -10.68
N TRP A 452 -3.10 -3.52 -10.08
CA TRP A 452 -3.00 -2.17 -9.55
C TRP A 452 -2.10 -1.26 -10.39
N GLY A 453 -1.35 -1.83 -11.34
CA GLY A 453 -0.34 -1.09 -12.09
C GLY A 453 0.84 -0.65 -11.21
N GLU A 454 1.01 -1.34 -10.09
CA GLU A 454 2.12 -1.17 -9.15
C GLU A 454 3.16 -2.21 -9.51
N CYS A 455 4.31 -1.79 -9.99
CA CYS A 455 5.22 -2.74 -10.62
C CYS A 455 6.69 -2.53 -10.28
N GLY A 456 7.46 -3.56 -10.60
CA GLY A 456 8.90 -3.58 -10.60
C GLY A 456 9.45 -4.99 -10.43
N TRP A 457 10.13 -5.52 -11.46
CA TRP A 457 11.05 -6.63 -11.26
C TRP A 457 12.16 -6.20 -10.31
N ILE A 458 12.54 -7.07 -9.41
CA ILE A 458 13.44 -6.76 -8.30
C ILE A 458 14.84 -7.28 -8.60
N ASP A 459 15.81 -6.41 -8.51
CA ASP A 459 17.24 -6.73 -8.52
C ASP A 459 17.82 -6.38 -7.13
N ASN A 460 18.67 -7.25 -6.58
CA ASN A 460 19.39 -7.05 -5.31
C ASN A 460 18.44 -6.86 -4.10
N LEU A 461 17.90 -7.96 -3.60
CA LEU A 461 17.10 -7.96 -2.36
C LEU A 461 17.71 -8.94 -1.36
N THR A 462 17.96 -8.45 -0.15
CA THR A 462 18.37 -9.27 0.98
C THR A 462 17.29 -9.26 2.06
N ILE A 463 16.81 -10.45 2.44
CA ILE A 463 15.85 -10.68 3.53
C ILE A 463 16.54 -11.56 4.56
N ARG A 464 16.91 -10.98 5.71
CA ARG A 464 17.73 -11.73 6.68
C ARG A 464 17.35 -11.48 8.14
N SER A 465 17.57 -12.50 8.95
CA SER A 465 17.44 -12.41 10.42
C SER A 465 16.07 -11.91 10.90
N ASN A 466 15.00 -12.16 10.13
CA ASN A 466 13.64 -11.79 10.53
C ASN A 466 12.98 -12.94 11.28
N LEU A 467 12.15 -12.60 12.28
CA LEU A 467 11.22 -13.52 12.94
C LEU A 467 9.83 -13.36 12.33
N ILE A 468 9.29 -14.43 11.81
CA ILE A 468 7.96 -14.48 11.19
C ILE A 468 7.14 -15.56 11.92
N ARG A 469 6.00 -15.17 12.51
CA ARG A 469 5.14 -16.10 13.25
C ARG A 469 3.66 -15.84 12.98
N SER A 470 2.90 -16.90 12.77
CA SER A 470 1.44 -16.86 12.57
C SER A 470 1.00 -15.89 11.48
N CYS A 471 1.72 -15.83 10.36
CA CYS A 471 1.40 -14.99 9.20
C CYS A 471 0.80 -15.81 8.04
N GLY A 472 -0.07 -15.20 7.22
CA GLY A 472 -0.67 -15.85 6.04
C GLY A 472 -2.00 -16.56 6.28
N HIS A 473 -2.53 -16.54 7.48
CA HIS A 473 -3.71 -17.34 7.84
C HIS A 473 -5.06 -16.89 7.22
N SER A 474 -5.17 -15.68 6.69
CA SER A 474 -6.39 -15.29 5.95
C SER A 474 -6.44 -15.87 4.54
N GLN A 475 -5.34 -16.40 4.08
CA GLN A 475 -5.26 -17.06 2.78
C GLN A 475 -5.77 -18.51 2.83
N SER A 476 -6.27 -18.93 3.96
CA SER A 476 -6.86 -20.23 4.19
C SER A 476 -8.36 -20.20 3.92
N GLY A 477 -8.84 -20.94 2.93
CA GLY A 477 -10.26 -21.08 2.58
C GLY A 477 -10.53 -20.95 1.08
N PRO A 478 -11.67 -21.43 0.59
CA PRO A 478 -12.03 -21.42 -0.83
C PRO A 478 -12.05 -20.02 -1.46
N GLN A 479 -12.16 -18.98 -0.64
CA GLN A 479 -12.25 -17.59 -1.08
C GLN A 479 -10.90 -16.85 -1.07
N ALA A 480 -9.90 -17.34 -0.40
CA ALA A 480 -8.54 -16.83 -0.45
C ALA A 480 -8.00 -16.74 -1.89
N ALA A 481 -8.49 -17.61 -2.72
CA ALA A 481 -8.22 -17.72 -4.14
C ALA A 481 -8.69 -16.55 -5.01
N ALA A 482 -9.65 -15.77 -4.56
CA ALA A 482 -10.17 -14.64 -5.33
C ALA A 482 -9.27 -13.40 -5.24
N ASN A 483 -8.37 -13.33 -4.25
CA ASN A 483 -7.63 -12.13 -3.89
C ASN A 483 -6.10 -12.28 -3.97
N ASN A 484 -5.57 -12.86 -5.06
CA ASN A 484 -4.11 -12.89 -5.30
C ASN A 484 -3.33 -13.67 -4.24
N TYR A 485 -3.67 -14.92 -4.10
CA TYR A 485 -3.01 -15.83 -3.19
C TYR A 485 -1.53 -16.04 -3.55
N ILE A 486 -0.68 -15.88 -2.57
CA ILE A 486 0.76 -16.14 -2.66
C ILE A 486 1.14 -17.12 -1.56
N PRO A 487 1.67 -18.32 -1.89
CA PRO A 487 1.75 -19.44 -0.95
C PRO A 487 2.93 -19.42 0.02
N GLY A 488 3.61 -18.32 0.23
CA GLY A 488 4.76 -18.25 1.15
C GLY A 488 4.64 -17.15 2.19
N ALA A 489 5.14 -17.39 3.39
CA ALA A 489 5.30 -16.34 4.40
C ALA A 489 6.31 -15.28 3.95
N ILE A 490 7.40 -15.71 3.31
CA ILE A 490 8.25 -14.90 2.45
C ILE A 490 8.00 -15.35 1.02
N SER A 491 7.56 -14.45 0.15
CA SER A 491 7.32 -14.73 -1.25
C SER A 491 8.08 -13.77 -2.14
N VAL A 492 8.85 -14.28 -3.10
CA VAL A 492 9.42 -13.52 -4.20
C VAL A 492 8.84 -14.07 -5.49
N CYS A 493 7.98 -13.30 -6.16
CA CYS A 493 7.20 -13.85 -7.25
C CYS A 493 6.77 -12.81 -8.28
N VAL A 494 6.23 -13.30 -9.40
CA VAL A 494 5.47 -12.52 -10.37
C VAL A 494 4.00 -12.93 -10.29
N GLN A 495 3.11 -11.95 -10.34
CA GLN A 495 1.68 -12.21 -10.34
C GLN A 495 1.14 -12.32 -11.76
N LEU A 496 0.55 -13.47 -12.08
CA LEU A 496 -0.01 -13.83 -13.38
C LEU A 496 -1.35 -14.55 -13.21
N ASP A 497 -2.17 -14.52 -14.25
CA ASP A 497 -3.39 -15.36 -14.32
C ASP A 497 -3.04 -16.84 -14.52
N ASP A 498 -1.92 -17.11 -15.20
CA ASP A 498 -1.39 -18.44 -15.46
C ASP A 498 0.10 -18.49 -15.09
N TYR A 499 0.39 -19.05 -13.95
CA TYR A 499 1.75 -19.12 -13.40
C TYR A 499 2.69 -20.04 -14.20
N SER A 500 2.16 -20.91 -15.06
CA SER A 500 2.99 -21.74 -15.93
C SER A 500 3.79 -20.94 -16.97
N LYS A 501 3.39 -19.69 -17.19
CA LYS A 501 4.04 -18.75 -18.13
C LYS A 501 5.04 -17.83 -17.47
N ALA A 502 5.28 -17.97 -16.16
CA ALA A 502 6.11 -17.05 -15.42
C ALA A 502 7.52 -16.92 -16.00
N ALA A 503 7.92 -15.69 -16.29
CA ALA A 503 9.30 -15.37 -16.64
C ALA A 503 10.17 -15.28 -15.38
N ALA A 504 11.45 -15.61 -15.50
CA ALA A 504 12.42 -15.52 -14.41
C ALA A 504 13.26 -14.25 -14.56
N GLU A 505 12.82 -13.17 -13.91
CA GLU A 505 13.46 -11.86 -14.05
C GLU A 505 13.88 -11.20 -12.72
N HIS A 506 13.43 -11.69 -11.56
CA HIS A 506 14.01 -11.25 -10.28
C HIS A 506 15.44 -11.76 -10.15
N ARG A 507 16.38 -10.93 -9.69
CA ARG A 507 17.82 -11.27 -9.67
C ARG A 507 18.45 -10.95 -8.31
N ASN A 508 19.48 -11.72 -7.97
CA ASN A 508 20.29 -11.51 -6.77
C ASN A 508 19.42 -11.44 -5.51
N ILE A 509 18.55 -12.46 -5.35
CA ILE A 509 17.65 -12.56 -4.20
C ILE A 509 18.34 -13.40 -3.13
N VAL A 510 18.54 -12.83 -1.95
CA VAL A 510 19.16 -13.48 -0.80
C VAL A 510 18.16 -13.58 0.33
N ILE A 511 17.86 -14.80 0.78
CA ILE A 511 16.97 -15.05 1.93
C ILE A 511 17.75 -15.89 2.93
N GLU A 512 18.17 -15.29 4.04
CA GLU A 512 19.11 -15.95 4.93
C GLU A 512 18.82 -15.72 6.41
N ASN A 513 19.04 -16.76 7.22
CA ASN A 513 18.98 -16.70 8.68
C ASN A 513 17.63 -16.20 9.24
N ASN A 514 16.52 -16.40 8.52
CA ASN A 514 15.19 -16.07 9.02
C ASN A 514 14.62 -17.24 9.85
N ARG A 515 13.83 -16.90 10.86
CA ARG A 515 13.04 -17.87 11.63
C ARG A 515 11.57 -17.72 11.25
N ILE A 516 10.95 -18.79 10.74
CA ILE A 516 9.58 -18.79 10.21
C ILE A 516 8.79 -19.89 10.89
N GLU A 517 7.70 -19.50 11.59
CA GLU A 517 6.92 -20.39 12.45
C GLU A 517 5.41 -20.24 12.22
N ASP A 518 4.68 -21.33 12.36
CA ASP A 518 3.22 -21.38 12.33
C ASP A 518 2.63 -20.66 11.11
N VAL A 519 2.94 -21.19 9.92
CA VAL A 519 2.43 -20.65 8.66
C VAL A 519 1.57 -21.69 7.91
N PRO A 520 0.46 -21.27 7.28
CA PRO A 520 -0.49 -22.21 6.68
C PRO A 520 0.07 -22.95 5.47
N PHE A 521 1.08 -22.40 4.81
CA PHE A 521 1.67 -22.90 3.57
C PHE A 521 3.20 -22.92 3.63
N ALA A 522 3.89 -22.68 2.50
CA ALA A 522 5.34 -22.64 2.47
C ALA A 522 5.90 -21.54 3.39
N ALA A 523 7.06 -21.78 3.98
CA ALA A 523 7.81 -20.73 4.64
C ALA A 523 8.35 -19.74 3.60
N ILE A 524 8.95 -20.25 2.52
CA ILE A 524 9.54 -19.45 1.44
C ILE A 524 8.99 -19.95 0.09
N PHE A 525 8.52 -18.99 -0.72
CA PHE A 525 8.02 -19.24 -2.07
C PHE A 525 8.74 -18.37 -3.09
N LEU A 526 9.37 -19.00 -4.07
CA LEU A 526 10.06 -18.33 -5.17
C LEU A 526 9.40 -18.70 -6.50
N LEU A 527 9.02 -17.69 -7.28
CA LEU A 527 8.45 -17.87 -8.60
C LEU A 527 8.98 -16.77 -9.54
N GLY A 528 9.65 -17.16 -10.62
CA GLY A 528 10.21 -16.19 -11.56
C GLY A 528 11.50 -15.52 -11.07
N VAL A 529 12.25 -16.19 -10.22
CA VAL A 529 13.56 -15.74 -9.71
C VAL A 529 14.67 -16.31 -10.60
N LYS A 530 15.44 -15.43 -11.25
CA LYS A 530 16.53 -15.82 -12.15
C LYS A 530 17.78 -16.28 -11.41
N SER A 531 18.10 -15.61 -10.31
CA SER A 531 19.27 -15.94 -9.49
C SER A 531 19.06 -15.57 -8.03
N GLY A 532 19.56 -16.41 -7.12
CA GLY A 532 19.44 -16.14 -5.69
C GLY A 532 20.02 -17.22 -4.80
N ARG A 533 19.90 -17.00 -3.49
CA ARG A 533 20.37 -17.92 -2.44
C ARG A 533 19.37 -17.96 -1.30
N VAL A 534 19.06 -19.16 -0.80
CA VAL A 534 18.23 -19.41 0.38
C VAL A 534 19.04 -20.25 1.35
N THR A 535 19.49 -19.67 2.47
CA THR A 535 20.45 -20.35 3.36
C THR A 535 20.24 -20.00 4.83
N GLY A 536 20.51 -20.97 5.71
CA GLY A 536 20.52 -20.75 7.16
C GLY A 536 19.14 -20.44 7.78
N ASN A 537 18.05 -20.60 7.04
CA ASN A 537 16.71 -20.33 7.59
C ASN A 537 16.24 -21.51 8.45
N THR A 538 15.55 -21.19 9.54
CA THR A 538 14.89 -22.15 10.42
C THR A 538 13.38 -22.05 10.25
N MET A 539 12.72 -23.17 9.97
CA MET A 539 11.29 -23.25 9.66
C MET A 539 10.60 -24.28 10.54
N ALA A 540 9.49 -23.92 11.18
CA ALA A 540 8.68 -24.79 12.01
C ALA A 540 7.18 -24.61 11.74
N GLY A 541 6.40 -25.71 11.77
CA GLY A 541 4.95 -25.61 11.61
C GLY A 541 4.50 -25.01 10.27
N VAL A 542 5.11 -25.45 9.18
CA VAL A 542 4.76 -25.05 7.80
C VAL A 542 3.72 -26.00 7.22
N TRP A 543 2.98 -25.55 6.19
CA TRP A 543 1.92 -26.32 5.51
C TRP A 543 0.83 -26.85 6.46
N ARG A 544 0.47 -26.08 7.46
CA ARG A 544 -0.60 -26.48 8.41
C ARG A 544 -2.01 -26.45 7.82
N ALA A 545 -2.21 -25.78 6.69
CA ALA A 545 -3.49 -25.81 6.00
C ALA A 545 -3.70 -27.16 5.29
N GLY A 546 -4.82 -27.83 5.57
CA GLY A 546 -5.17 -29.12 4.97
C GLY A 546 -5.56 -29.06 3.49
N TYR A 547 -5.56 -27.88 2.87
CA TYR A 547 -5.99 -27.65 1.49
C TYR A 547 -4.98 -26.77 0.74
N LEU A 548 -4.95 -26.94 -0.57
CA LEU A 548 -4.24 -26.02 -1.45
C LEU A 548 -5.10 -24.78 -1.70
N PRO A 549 -4.49 -23.60 -1.82
CA PRO A 549 -5.22 -22.38 -2.12
C PRO A 549 -5.93 -22.48 -3.47
N GLY A 550 -7.22 -22.14 -3.46
CA GLY A 550 -8.19 -22.65 -4.43
C GLY A 550 -8.19 -22.07 -5.84
N ARG A 551 -7.64 -20.95 -6.20
CA ARG A 551 -7.68 -20.44 -7.60
C ARG A 551 -6.31 -20.20 -8.23
N ALA A 552 -5.28 -20.14 -7.46
CA ALA A 552 -3.96 -20.09 -8.05
C ALA A 552 -3.75 -21.44 -8.73
N LYS A 553 -3.88 -21.49 -10.02
CA LYS A 553 -3.40 -22.60 -10.85
C LYS A 553 -1.87 -22.65 -10.80
N ILE A 554 -1.35 -22.70 -9.58
CA ILE A 554 0.07 -22.90 -9.35
C ILE A 554 0.28 -24.41 -9.48
N SER A 555 0.43 -24.86 -10.71
CA SER A 555 0.85 -26.25 -10.98
C SER A 555 2.28 -26.43 -10.47
N GLY A 556 2.56 -27.62 -9.93
CA GLY A 556 3.89 -27.98 -9.49
C GLY A 556 4.27 -27.68 -8.05
N LEU A 557 3.35 -27.19 -7.21
CA LEU A 557 3.55 -27.10 -5.76
C LEU A 557 3.75 -28.51 -5.17
N ARG A 558 4.85 -28.70 -4.44
CA ARG A 558 5.26 -29.98 -3.86
C ARG A 558 4.99 -30.06 -2.35
N ARG A 559 4.43 -29.02 -1.76
CA ARG A 559 4.23 -28.86 -0.30
C ARG A 559 5.54 -28.94 0.48
N GLN A 560 6.58 -28.37 -0.06
CA GLN A 560 7.86 -28.25 0.61
C GLN A 560 7.93 -26.96 1.44
N PRO A 561 8.72 -26.92 2.51
CA PRO A 561 8.95 -25.68 3.27
C PRO A 561 9.49 -24.54 2.41
N ILE A 562 10.29 -24.86 1.41
CA ILE A 562 10.79 -23.94 0.39
C ILE A 562 10.30 -24.42 -0.97
N GLU A 563 9.42 -23.63 -1.58
CA GLU A 563 8.88 -23.90 -2.92
C GLU A 563 9.57 -23.01 -3.95
N ILE A 564 10.08 -23.62 -5.01
CA ILE A 564 10.77 -22.94 -6.11
C ILE A 564 10.18 -23.39 -7.43
N LEU A 565 9.53 -22.45 -8.14
CA LEU A 565 8.85 -22.72 -9.41
C LEU A 565 9.31 -21.74 -10.49
N HIS A 566 9.44 -22.20 -11.73
CA HIS A 566 9.77 -21.38 -12.91
C HIS A 566 10.91 -20.37 -12.63
N SER A 567 11.94 -20.84 -11.95
CA SER A 567 13.09 -20.05 -11.51
C SER A 567 14.38 -20.59 -12.10
N GLY A 568 15.41 -19.75 -12.15
CA GLY A 568 16.71 -20.10 -12.67
C GLY A 568 17.63 -20.70 -11.59
N ARG A 569 18.86 -20.17 -11.49
CA ARG A 569 19.86 -20.69 -10.54
C ARG A 569 19.60 -20.18 -9.12
N ILE A 570 19.09 -21.05 -8.26
CA ILE A 570 18.86 -20.78 -6.84
C ILE A 570 19.70 -21.77 -6.02
N GLU A 571 20.57 -21.24 -5.17
CA GLU A 571 21.36 -22.01 -4.23
C GLU A 571 20.56 -22.21 -2.93
N VAL A 572 20.34 -23.46 -2.54
CA VAL A 572 19.57 -23.79 -1.32
C VAL A 572 20.40 -24.73 -0.46
N HIS A 573 20.83 -24.26 0.71
CA HIS A 573 21.64 -25.07 1.64
C HIS A 573 21.52 -24.58 3.07
N SER A 574 21.92 -25.42 4.03
CA SER A 574 21.99 -25.08 5.47
C SER A 574 20.67 -24.58 6.08
N ASN A 575 19.52 -24.90 5.49
CA ASN A 575 18.22 -24.59 6.05
C ASN A 575 17.74 -25.74 6.93
N THR A 576 17.10 -25.42 8.07
CA THR A 576 16.62 -26.39 9.03
C THR A 576 15.08 -26.39 9.06
N VAL A 577 14.49 -27.59 9.04
CA VAL A 577 13.05 -27.78 9.27
C VAL A 577 12.90 -28.49 10.61
N GLU A 578 12.37 -27.77 11.59
CA GLU A 578 12.10 -28.32 12.90
C GLU A 578 10.75 -29.07 12.89
N ALA A 579 10.67 -30.19 13.61
CA ALA A 579 9.39 -30.83 13.83
C ALA A 579 8.44 -29.83 14.53
N ALA A 580 7.18 -29.76 14.10
CA ALA A 580 6.19 -28.93 14.77
C ALA A 580 6.11 -29.39 16.23
N GLY A 581 6.44 -28.50 17.16
CA GLY A 581 6.21 -28.76 18.58
C GLY A 581 4.73 -29.16 18.76
N ARG A 582 4.48 -30.23 19.48
CA ARG A 582 3.12 -30.58 19.94
C ARG A 582 2.76 -29.50 20.96
N GLU A 583 1.82 -28.59 20.63
CA GLU A 583 1.12 -27.76 21.61
C GLU A 583 0.14 -28.61 22.39
#